data_8750bdeccd08abe173c784c2a677aa83
#
_entry.id   8750bdeccd08abe173c784c2a677aa83
#
_cell.length_a   1.000
_cell.length_b   1.000
_cell.length_c   1.000
_cell.angle_alpha   90.00
_cell.angle_beta   90.00
_cell.angle_gamma   90.00
#
_symmetry.space_group_name_H-M   'P 1'
#
loop_
_entity.id
_entity.type
_entity.pdbx_description
1 polymer ?
#
loop_
_entity_poly.entity_id
_entity_poly.type
_entity_poly.pdbx_seq_one_letter_code
_entity_poly.pdbx_strand_id
1 'polypeptide(L)'
;MDTEFLATLTQWRRQLHAQPELSEHEHGTATFVQERLTELDIPFVAGIGGAGIVATLSRPGSNRSVGLRADIDALPINEDNDIPYASRTPGVMHACGHDGHTVSLLGAAATLARDQSWKGTVQFIFQPAEENGVGAKAMLADGLLERFPMERVFTFHNWPGLEAGTVGVHDGPVMAAGGRWSVTLHGLAGHAAIPHQTRDPIVAAGHLIVALQTIVARNVDPIDAVVLSIGQVSGGVVSNQIPPSVTLLGTLRTYRPEVREAVIKRMRSIISGIAEAYDMRTDVEILSTGRAAVNTKAEGELSVAAAGMAGLPVRRDLRPSTTGDDFSFLLQQRPGAYVWIGNGPAGPGGELHNSRYDFNDAILPAAVGWLTNVARLALSEAPGS
;
A
#
# COMPACT_ATOMS: atom_id res chain seq x y z
N MET A 1 25.30 11.97 -4.06
CA MET A 1 24.80 11.90 -5.46
C MET A 1 25.29 13.14 -6.16
N ASP A 2 25.90 13.01 -7.34
CA ASP A 2 26.30 14.17 -8.15
C ASP A 2 25.09 14.80 -8.88
N THR A 3 25.28 16.04 -9.35
CA THR A 3 24.20 16.84 -9.96
C THR A 3 23.69 16.25 -11.29
N GLU A 4 24.58 15.62 -12.07
CA GLU A 4 24.24 15.03 -13.37
C GLU A 4 23.35 13.80 -13.19
N PHE A 5 23.71 12.95 -12.23
CA PHE A 5 22.91 11.76 -11.91
C PHE A 5 21.54 12.12 -11.34
N LEU A 6 21.46 13.15 -10.47
CA LEU A 6 20.18 13.67 -9.99
C LEU A 6 19.32 14.19 -11.12
N ALA A 7 19.88 14.92 -12.08
CA ALA A 7 19.15 15.41 -13.24
C ALA A 7 18.62 14.25 -14.10
N THR A 8 19.41 13.18 -14.27
CA THR A 8 18.98 11.96 -14.96
C THR A 8 17.80 11.29 -14.27
N LEU A 9 17.86 11.09 -12.94
CA LEU A 9 16.76 10.50 -12.18
C LEU A 9 15.50 11.36 -12.23
N THR A 10 15.64 12.69 -12.13
CA THR A 10 14.54 13.62 -12.27
C THR A 10 13.87 13.52 -13.65
N GLN A 11 14.68 13.40 -14.70
CA GLN A 11 14.16 13.20 -16.06
C GLN A 11 13.40 11.87 -16.19
N TRP A 12 13.93 10.78 -15.64
CA TRP A 12 13.30 9.47 -15.65
C TRP A 12 11.95 9.49 -14.92
N ARG A 13 11.90 10.11 -13.74
CA ARG A 13 10.66 10.24 -12.96
C ARG A 13 9.59 11.01 -13.74
N ARG A 14 9.96 12.14 -14.32
CA ARG A 14 9.04 12.97 -15.11
C ARG A 14 8.59 12.29 -16.40
N GLN A 15 9.41 11.42 -16.98
CA GLN A 15 9.02 10.60 -18.12
C GLN A 15 7.96 9.57 -17.74
N LEU A 16 8.12 8.88 -16.61
CA LEU A 16 7.13 7.95 -16.08
C LEU A 16 5.85 8.67 -15.70
N HIS A 17 5.94 9.82 -15.03
CA HIS A 17 4.79 10.64 -14.66
C HIS A 17 3.92 11.03 -15.85
N ALA A 18 4.57 11.36 -16.98
CA ALA A 18 3.87 11.73 -18.20
C ALA A 18 3.20 10.55 -18.93
N GLN A 19 3.51 9.31 -18.57
CA GLN A 19 3.02 8.09 -19.21
C GLN A 19 2.56 7.06 -18.16
N PRO A 20 1.62 7.42 -17.27
CA PRO A 20 1.18 6.53 -16.22
C PRO A 20 0.31 5.40 -16.76
N GLU A 21 0.40 4.24 -16.14
CA GLU A 21 -0.38 3.05 -16.48
C GLU A 21 -1.05 2.47 -15.23
N LEU A 22 -2.28 2.00 -15.38
CA LEU A 22 -3.06 1.41 -14.29
C LEU A 22 -2.49 0.06 -13.86
N SER A 23 -2.84 -0.34 -12.63
CA SER A 23 -2.58 -1.69 -12.10
C SER A 23 -2.92 -2.78 -13.11
N GLU A 24 -2.04 -3.77 -13.25
CA GLU A 24 -2.11 -4.91 -14.18
C GLU A 24 -1.90 -4.53 -15.68
N HIS A 25 -1.63 -3.27 -15.98
CA HIS A 25 -1.41 -2.75 -17.34
C HIS A 25 -0.09 -1.98 -17.50
N GLU A 26 0.87 -2.12 -16.58
CA GLU A 26 2.12 -1.36 -16.47
C GLU A 26 3.19 -1.81 -17.50
N HIS A 27 2.79 -2.07 -18.73
CA HIS A 27 3.67 -2.64 -19.77
C HIS A 27 4.75 -1.66 -20.24
N GLY A 28 4.41 -0.40 -20.42
CA GLY A 28 5.35 0.65 -20.80
C GLY A 28 6.30 0.98 -19.67
N THR A 29 5.80 1.05 -18.44
CA THR A 29 6.59 1.25 -17.22
C THR A 29 7.58 0.10 -17.03
N ALA A 30 7.12 -1.15 -17.19
CA ALA A 30 7.99 -2.32 -17.14
C ALA A 30 9.06 -2.29 -18.23
N THR A 31 8.71 -1.91 -19.46
CA THR A 31 9.67 -1.74 -20.56
C THR A 31 10.71 -0.68 -20.22
N PHE A 32 10.28 0.47 -19.71
CA PHE A 32 11.18 1.54 -19.27
C PHE A 32 12.18 1.04 -18.23
N VAL A 33 11.72 0.31 -17.20
CA VAL A 33 12.60 -0.26 -16.16
C VAL A 33 13.61 -1.24 -16.77
N GLN A 34 13.18 -2.14 -17.66
CA GLN A 34 14.05 -3.08 -18.36
C GLN A 34 15.14 -2.39 -19.18
N GLU A 35 14.79 -1.33 -19.91
CA GLU A 35 15.76 -0.52 -20.66
C GLU A 35 16.80 0.11 -19.74
N ARG A 36 16.39 0.72 -18.63
CA ARG A 36 17.31 1.34 -17.66
C ARG A 36 18.23 0.30 -17.01
N LEU A 37 17.70 -0.86 -16.63
CA LEU A 37 18.50 -1.96 -16.08
C LEU A 37 19.52 -2.49 -17.11
N THR A 38 19.13 -2.57 -18.39
CA THR A 38 20.03 -2.96 -19.49
C THR A 38 21.15 -1.94 -19.67
N GLU A 39 20.84 -0.64 -19.68
CA GLU A 39 21.84 0.44 -19.76
C GLU A 39 22.81 0.43 -18.58
N LEU A 40 22.37 -0.02 -17.42
CA LEU A 40 23.16 -0.15 -16.19
C LEU A 40 23.94 -1.47 -16.12
N ASP A 41 23.79 -2.36 -17.10
CA ASP A 41 24.38 -3.71 -17.12
C ASP A 41 23.98 -4.54 -15.87
N ILE A 42 22.72 -4.41 -15.42
CA ILE A 42 22.18 -5.13 -14.26
C ILE A 42 21.28 -6.27 -14.76
N PRO A 43 21.59 -7.54 -14.43
CA PRO A 43 20.76 -8.68 -14.79
C PRO A 43 19.38 -8.60 -14.14
N PHE A 44 18.33 -8.94 -14.90
CA PHE A 44 16.95 -8.97 -14.41
C PHE A 44 16.13 -10.11 -15.03
N VAL A 45 15.01 -10.41 -14.39
CA VAL A 45 13.95 -11.26 -14.91
C VAL A 45 12.66 -10.46 -14.89
N ALA A 46 11.98 -10.38 -16.01
CA ALA A 46 10.69 -9.71 -16.16
C ALA A 46 9.53 -10.73 -16.19
N GLY A 47 8.30 -10.22 -16.03
CA GLY A 47 7.09 -11.03 -16.09
C GLY A 47 6.79 -11.78 -14.79
N ILE A 48 7.29 -11.32 -13.64
CA ILE A 48 7.04 -11.93 -12.34
C ILE A 48 5.72 -11.37 -11.79
N GLY A 49 4.70 -12.20 -11.69
CA GLY A 49 3.37 -11.78 -11.21
C GLY A 49 2.70 -10.74 -12.12
N GLY A 50 2.90 -10.83 -13.44
CA GLY A 50 2.40 -9.87 -14.42
C GLY A 50 3.50 -8.98 -14.99
N ALA A 51 3.39 -7.66 -14.83
CA ALA A 51 4.41 -6.70 -15.29
C ALA A 51 5.63 -6.57 -14.37
N GLY A 52 5.70 -7.36 -13.28
CA GLY A 52 6.76 -7.27 -12.28
C GLY A 52 8.15 -7.64 -12.80
N ILE A 53 9.18 -7.02 -12.23
CA ILE A 53 10.58 -7.23 -12.59
C ILE A 53 11.39 -7.44 -11.31
N VAL A 54 12.32 -8.38 -11.35
CA VAL A 54 13.33 -8.55 -10.30
C VAL A 54 14.71 -8.45 -10.92
N ALA A 55 15.46 -7.43 -10.52
CA ALA A 55 16.86 -7.29 -10.90
C ALA A 55 17.78 -7.75 -9.76
N THR A 56 18.90 -8.39 -10.10
CA THR A 56 19.80 -9.02 -9.14
C THR A 56 21.22 -8.50 -9.29
N LEU A 57 21.76 -7.96 -8.21
CA LEU A 57 23.20 -7.72 -8.10
C LEU A 57 23.80 -8.65 -7.05
N SER A 58 24.85 -9.38 -7.41
CA SER A 58 25.57 -10.27 -6.49
C SER A 58 27.05 -9.96 -6.48
N ARG A 59 27.64 -9.97 -5.27
CA ARG A 59 29.06 -9.83 -5.04
C ARG A 59 29.59 -10.96 -4.16
N PRO A 60 30.74 -11.56 -4.50
CA PRO A 60 31.28 -12.68 -3.74
C PRO A 60 31.70 -12.30 -2.33
N GLY A 61 31.75 -13.28 -1.44
CA GLY A 61 32.24 -13.15 -0.08
C GLY A 61 31.18 -13.05 1.02
N SER A 62 29.88 -13.17 0.67
CA SER A 62 28.77 -13.35 1.62
C SER A 62 27.61 -14.08 0.93
N ASN A 63 26.88 -14.89 1.69
CA ASN A 63 25.63 -15.53 1.24
C ASN A 63 24.40 -14.72 1.68
N ARG A 64 24.58 -13.54 2.28
CA ARG A 64 23.51 -12.67 2.72
C ARG A 64 22.75 -12.10 1.53
N SER A 65 21.45 -11.91 1.70
CA SER A 65 20.60 -11.36 0.64
C SER A 65 19.52 -10.44 1.20
N VAL A 66 19.22 -9.39 0.45
CA VAL A 66 18.22 -8.39 0.80
C VAL A 66 17.36 -8.02 -0.40
N GLY A 67 16.06 -7.82 -0.17
CA GLY A 67 15.12 -7.29 -1.16
C GLY A 67 14.83 -5.82 -0.90
N LEU A 68 14.90 -5.01 -1.96
CA LEU A 68 14.42 -3.63 -1.99
C LEU A 68 13.24 -3.55 -2.95
N ARG A 69 12.14 -2.95 -2.54
CA ARG A 69 10.91 -2.88 -3.36
C ARG A 69 10.53 -1.46 -3.72
N ALA A 70 10.04 -1.29 -4.94
CA ALA A 70 9.23 -0.16 -5.38
C ALA A 70 7.99 -0.67 -6.11
N ASP A 71 6.85 -0.03 -5.90
CA ASP A 71 5.66 -0.15 -6.72
C ASP A 71 5.82 0.65 -8.02
N ILE A 72 5.02 0.29 -9.06
CA ILE A 72 5.20 0.87 -10.40
C ILE A 72 3.90 1.33 -11.08
N ASP A 73 2.74 1.06 -10.49
CA ASP A 73 1.42 1.35 -11.07
C ASP A 73 0.93 2.76 -10.76
N ALA A 74 -0.14 3.18 -11.44
CA ALA A 74 -0.79 4.47 -11.32
C ALA A 74 -2.30 4.31 -11.04
N LEU A 75 -2.97 5.44 -10.81
CA LEU A 75 -4.37 5.53 -10.38
C LEU A 75 -5.29 6.05 -11.48
N PRO A 76 -6.58 5.65 -11.47
CA PRO A 76 -7.60 6.18 -12.38
C PRO A 76 -8.08 7.59 -11.94
N ILE A 77 -7.16 8.55 -11.97
CA ILE A 77 -7.38 9.95 -11.58
C ILE A 77 -7.01 10.83 -12.75
N ASN A 78 -7.85 11.82 -13.06
CA ASN A 78 -7.51 12.85 -14.04
C ASN A 78 -6.62 13.90 -13.37
N GLU A 79 -5.45 14.17 -13.94
CA GLU A 79 -4.52 15.15 -13.38
C GLU A 79 -4.95 16.57 -13.67
N ASP A 80 -4.91 17.44 -12.64
CA ASP A 80 -5.25 18.85 -12.70
C ASP A 80 -4.02 19.77 -12.54
N ASN A 81 -2.80 19.23 -12.60
CA ASN A 81 -1.58 20.01 -12.50
C ASN A 81 -1.27 20.72 -13.84
N ASP A 82 -0.82 21.98 -13.75
CA ASP A 82 -0.25 22.74 -14.88
C ASP A 82 1.29 22.65 -14.81
N ILE A 83 1.83 21.47 -15.13
CA ILE A 83 3.26 21.18 -15.13
C ILE A 83 3.70 20.59 -16.48
N PRO A 84 4.95 20.81 -16.92
CA PRO A 84 5.41 20.38 -18.25
C PRO A 84 5.40 18.87 -18.49
N TYR A 85 5.39 18.09 -17.43
CA TYR A 85 5.41 16.64 -17.43
C TYR A 85 4.11 16.02 -16.90
N ALA A 86 3.02 16.76 -16.85
CA ALA A 86 1.70 16.23 -16.51
C ALA A 86 1.35 15.00 -17.35
N SER A 87 0.51 14.14 -16.80
CA SER A 87 0.04 12.93 -17.47
C SER A 87 -0.50 13.22 -18.86
N ARG A 88 -0.07 12.44 -19.84
CA ARG A 88 -0.59 12.44 -21.22
C ARG A 88 -1.64 11.36 -21.45
N THR A 89 -1.94 10.57 -20.42
CA THR A 89 -2.95 9.51 -20.45
C THR A 89 -4.21 10.03 -19.76
N PRO A 90 -5.26 10.40 -20.50
CA PRO A 90 -6.49 10.94 -19.90
C PRO A 90 -7.08 10.01 -18.85
N GLY A 91 -7.38 10.56 -17.68
CA GLY A 91 -7.97 9.79 -16.58
C GLY A 91 -7.01 8.87 -15.82
N VAL A 92 -5.69 8.95 -16.06
CA VAL A 92 -4.68 8.16 -15.33
C VAL A 92 -3.56 9.09 -14.84
N MET A 93 -3.11 8.92 -13.61
CA MET A 93 -2.08 9.75 -12.98
C MET A 93 -1.28 8.96 -11.95
N HIS A 94 0.03 9.21 -11.85
CA HIS A 94 0.85 8.80 -10.70
C HIS A 94 0.53 9.67 -9.47
N ALA A 95 -0.67 9.52 -8.91
CA ALA A 95 -1.12 10.30 -7.76
C ALA A 95 -0.70 9.72 -6.40
N CYS A 96 0.12 8.67 -6.39
CA CYS A 96 0.71 8.08 -5.19
C CYS A 96 2.24 8.18 -5.14
N GLY A 97 2.90 8.57 -6.26
CA GLY A 97 4.35 8.78 -6.34
C GLY A 97 5.16 7.55 -6.70
N HIS A 98 4.52 6.51 -7.26
CA HIS A 98 5.19 5.28 -7.66
C HIS A 98 6.20 5.48 -8.80
N ASP A 99 6.05 6.52 -9.61
CA ASP A 99 7.09 7.01 -10.53
C ASP A 99 8.38 7.41 -9.82
N GLY A 100 8.26 8.10 -8.68
CA GLY A 100 9.38 8.46 -7.81
C GLY A 100 9.99 7.26 -7.08
N HIS A 101 9.16 6.30 -6.64
CA HIS A 101 9.63 5.05 -6.02
C HIS A 101 10.42 4.21 -7.01
N THR A 102 9.87 4.00 -8.21
CA THR A 102 10.51 3.27 -9.31
C THR A 102 11.91 3.84 -9.62
N VAL A 103 11.99 5.16 -9.78
CA VAL A 103 13.25 5.82 -10.14
C VAL A 103 14.23 5.84 -8.96
N SER A 104 13.75 5.96 -7.72
CA SER A 104 14.60 5.84 -6.54
C SER A 104 15.24 4.46 -6.44
N LEU A 105 14.49 3.39 -6.76
CA LEU A 105 15.01 2.03 -6.77
C LEU A 105 16.03 1.81 -7.90
N LEU A 106 15.78 2.35 -9.11
CA LEU A 106 16.76 2.38 -10.20
C LEU A 106 18.03 3.14 -9.80
N GLY A 107 17.88 4.27 -9.12
CA GLY A 107 19.01 5.07 -8.60
C GLY A 107 19.84 4.31 -7.56
N ALA A 108 19.20 3.56 -6.67
CA ALA A 108 19.86 2.69 -5.70
C ALA A 108 20.61 1.54 -6.41
N ALA A 109 19.98 0.92 -7.42
CA ALA A 109 20.58 -0.14 -8.21
C ALA A 109 21.83 0.36 -8.93
N ALA A 110 21.77 1.52 -9.59
CA ALA A 110 22.92 2.15 -10.25
C ALA A 110 24.04 2.49 -9.27
N THR A 111 23.70 2.98 -8.07
CA THR A 111 24.68 3.31 -7.03
C THR A 111 25.38 2.07 -6.51
N LEU A 112 24.65 1.01 -6.21
CA LEU A 112 25.19 -0.26 -5.72
C LEU A 112 25.96 -1.02 -6.81
N ALA A 113 25.59 -0.89 -8.08
CA ALA A 113 26.34 -1.48 -9.19
C ALA A 113 27.78 -0.90 -9.30
N ARG A 114 27.91 0.41 -9.09
CA ARG A 114 29.22 1.11 -9.13
C ARG A 114 30.08 0.87 -7.88
N ASP A 115 29.44 0.62 -6.74
CA ASP A 115 30.12 0.41 -5.46
C ASP A 115 30.62 -1.03 -5.32
N GLN A 116 31.93 -1.21 -5.05
CA GLN A 116 32.59 -2.51 -4.87
C GLN A 116 32.74 -2.90 -3.39
N SER A 117 32.30 -2.08 -2.44
CA SER A 117 32.61 -2.24 -1.02
C SER A 117 31.72 -3.25 -0.28
N TRP A 118 30.54 -3.59 -0.83
CA TRP A 118 29.59 -4.51 -0.22
C TRP A 118 29.73 -5.95 -0.75
N LYS A 119 29.18 -6.93 -0.04
CA LYS A 119 29.19 -8.36 -0.38
C LYS A 119 27.83 -8.97 -0.13
N GLY A 120 27.46 -9.98 -0.94
CA GLY A 120 26.16 -10.63 -0.85
C GLY A 120 25.28 -10.37 -2.07
N THR A 121 23.96 -10.44 -1.93
CA THR A 121 22.99 -10.29 -3.03
C THR A 121 21.94 -9.25 -2.68
N VAL A 122 21.69 -8.34 -3.61
CA VAL A 122 20.57 -7.38 -3.55
C VAL A 122 19.57 -7.73 -4.66
N GLN A 123 18.31 -7.93 -4.28
CA GLN A 123 17.18 -8.09 -5.17
C GLN A 123 16.42 -6.76 -5.26
N PHE A 124 16.30 -6.19 -6.45
CA PHE A 124 15.53 -4.99 -6.72
C PHE A 124 14.18 -5.41 -7.32
N ILE A 125 13.10 -5.20 -6.55
CA ILE A 125 11.76 -5.68 -6.86
C ILE A 125 10.94 -4.50 -7.36
N PHE A 126 10.64 -4.46 -8.65
CA PHE A 126 9.70 -3.51 -9.25
C PHE A 126 8.34 -4.21 -9.31
N GLN A 127 7.47 -3.85 -8.38
CA GLN A 127 6.22 -4.55 -8.14
C GLN A 127 5.04 -3.86 -8.83
N PRO A 128 4.26 -4.58 -9.67
CA PRO A 128 3.05 -4.06 -10.29
C PRO A 128 1.88 -4.08 -9.32
N ALA A 129 0.77 -3.44 -9.68
CA ALA A 129 -0.57 -3.63 -9.14
C ALA A 129 -0.67 -3.51 -7.60
N GLU A 130 -0.01 -2.49 -7.03
CA GLU A 130 -0.12 -2.17 -5.60
C GLU A 130 -1.50 -1.62 -5.27
N GLU A 131 -2.00 -0.66 -6.08
CA GLU A 131 -3.22 0.12 -5.81
C GLU A 131 -4.51 -0.72 -5.77
N ASN A 132 -4.51 -1.87 -6.41
CA ASN A 132 -5.61 -2.85 -6.28
C ASN A 132 -5.31 -3.99 -5.30
N GLY A 133 -4.10 -4.05 -4.70
CA GLY A 133 -3.69 -4.96 -3.64
C GLY A 133 -3.42 -6.39 -4.09
N VAL A 134 -3.11 -6.61 -5.37
CA VAL A 134 -2.89 -7.96 -5.93
C VAL A 134 -1.44 -8.24 -6.33
N GLY A 135 -0.63 -7.21 -6.58
CA GLY A 135 0.69 -7.36 -7.18
C GLY A 135 1.69 -8.14 -6.34
N ALA A 136 1.83 -7.82 -5.05
CA ALA A 136 2.72 -8.56 -4.16
C ALA A 136 2.31 -10.05 -4.07
N LYS A 137 1.01 -10.34 -4.00
CA LYS A 137 0.50 -11.72 -3.98
C LYS A 137 0.79 -12.44 -5.29
N ALA A 138 0.62 -11.77 -6.43
CA ALA A 138 0.89 -12.34 -7.74
C ALA A 138 2.38 -12.67 -7.89
N MET A 139 3.29 -11.77 -7.48
CA MET A 139 4.72 -12.03 -7.48
C MET A 139 5.11 -13.19 -6.55
N LEU A 140 4.52 -13.24 -5.33
CA LEU A 140 4.75 -14.35 -4.38
C LEU A 140 4.24 -15.69 -4.95
N ALA A 141 3.07 -15.70 -5.59
CA ALA A 141 2.51 -16.90 -6.22
C ALA A 141 3.34 -17.38 -7.43
N ASP A 142 4.03 -16.45 -8.11
CA ASP A 142 4.98 -16.77 -9.20
C ASP A 142 6.40 -17.13 -8.70
N GLY A 143 6.54 -17.41 -7.40
CA GLY A 143 7.78 -17.89 -6.81
C GLY A 143 8.83 -16.81 -6.56
N LEU A 144 8.43 -15.58 -6.23
CA LEU A 144 9.36 -14.47 -5.96
C LEU A 144 10.45 -14.85 -4.96
N LEU A 145 10.09 -15.47 -3.84
CA LEU A 145 11.04 -15.77 -2.75
C LEU A 145 11.85 -17.05 -2.99
N GLU A 146 11.35 -17.96 -3.81
CA GLU A 146 12.02 -19.21 -4.23
C GLU A 146 13.04 -18.96 -5.33
N ARG A 147 12.67 -18.10 -6.28
CA ARG A 147 13.51 -17.77 -7.46
C ARG A 147 14.55 -16.70 -7.13
N PHE A 148 14.23 -15.79 -6.22
CA PHE A 148 15.06 -14.66 -5.79
C PHE A 148 15.18 -14.66 -4.27
N PRO A 149 16.02 -15.54 -3.68
CA PRO A 149 16.15 -15.63 -2.23
C PRO A 149 16.56 -14.30 -1.61
N MET A 150 15.88 -13.91 -0.54
CA MET A 150 16.16 -12.74 0.27
C MET A 150 15.81 -13.01 1.73
N GLU A 151 16.67 -12.58 2.64
CA GLU A 151 16.51 -12.77 4.08
C GLU A 151 15.66 -11.68 4.72
N ARG A 152 15.73 -10.48 4.16
CA ARG A 152 15.06 -9.26 4.64
C ARG A 152 14.52 -8.46 3.47
N VAL A 153 13.47 -7.67 3.71
CA VAL A 153 12.86 -6.83 2.67
C VAL A 153 12.65 -5.40 3.17
N PHE A 154 12.90 -4.43 2.31
CA PHE A 154 12.74 -3.02 2.63
C PHE A 154 12.04 -2.26 1.53
N THR A 155 11.22 -1.28 1.90
CA THR A 155 10.60 -0.32 1.01
C THR A 155 10.45 1.03 1.68
N PHE A 156 10.27 2.07 0.88
CA PHE A 156 9.83 3.37 1.38
C PHE A 156 8.59 3.83 0.62
N HIS A 157 7.85 4.75 1.21
CA HIS A 157 6.82 5.52 0.53
C HIS A 157 7.06 7.01 0.76
N ASN A 158 6.92 7.82 -0.26
CA ASN A 158 6.91 9.26 -0.10
C ASN A 158 5.71 9.69 0.75
N TRP A 159 5.89 10.66 1.64
CA TRP A 159 4.84 11.03 2.58
C TRP A 159 4.61 12.54 2.60
N PRO A 160 3.56 13.05 1.91
CA PRO A 160 3.16 14.45 1.99
C PRO A 160 2.82 14.86 3.42
N GLY A 161 3.21 16.10 3.78
CA GLY A 161 3.03 16.63 5.15
C GLY A 161 4.18 16.31 6.12
N LEU A 162 5.05 15.34 5.81
CA LEU A 162 6.32 15.14 6.48
C LEU A 162 7.39 16.01 5.78
N GLU A 163 8.25 16.67 6.57
CA GLU A 163 9.33 17.52 6.05
C GLU A 163 10.19 16.76 5.02
N ALA A 164 10.49 17.43 3.89
CA ALA A 164 11.18 16.81 2.76
C ALA A 164 12.50 16.14 3.16
N GLY A 165 12.66 14.86 2.80
CA GLY A 165 13.85 14.06 3.10
C GLY A 165 13.92 13.52 4.53
N THR A 166 12.97 13.86 5.42
CA THR A 166 12.88 13.24 6.75
C THR A 166 12.43 11.78 6.63
N VAL A 167 13.12 10.87 7.30
CA VAL A 167 12.76 9.44 7.32
C VAL A 167 11.88 9.14 8.54
N GLY A 168 10.65 8.73 8.29
CA GLY A 168 9.71 8.26 9.30
C GLY A 168 9.85 6.76 9.51
N VAL A 169 10.24 6.33 10.71
CA VAL A 169 10.38 4.91 11.08
C VAL A 169 9.42 4.58 12.20
N HIS A 170 8.53 3.61 11.98
CA HIS A 170 7.57 3.15 12.98
C HIS A 170 8.10 1.92 13.73
N ASP A 171 7.88 1.89 15.02
CA ASP A 171 8.13 0.72 15.87
C ASP A 171 6.88 -0.19 15.84
N GLY A 172 6.80 -1.09 14.85
CA GLY A 172 5.65 -1.95 14.65
C GLY A 172 4.77 -1.54 13.46
N PRO A 173 3.45 -1.36 13.64
CA PRO A 173 2.54 -1.06 12.53
C PRO A 173 2.85 0.28 11.85
N VAL A 174 2.84 0.26 10.52
CA VAL A 174 3.01 1.44 9.64
C VAL A 174 1.73 1.72 8.88
N MET A 175 1.13 0.66 8.28
CA MET A 175 -0.10 0.73 7.49
C MET A 175 -1.11 -0.29 8.01
N ALA A 176 -2.41 0.01 7.89
CA ALA A 176 -3.47 -0.86 8.38
C ALA A 176 -3.77 -2.04 7.45
N ALA A 177 -4.27 -3.13 8.04
CA ALA A 177 -4.93 -4.19 7.30
C ALA A 177 -6.25 -3.69 6.71
N GLY A 178 -6.41 -3.83 5.39
CA GLY A 178 -7.62 -3.47 4.67
C GLY A 178 -8.69 -4.57 4.69
N GLY A 179 -9.95 -4.19 4.54
CA GLY A 179 -11.08 -5.08 4.31
C GLY A 179 -12.26 -4.33 3.70
N ARG A 180 -12.99 -5.03 2.85
CA ARG A 180 -14.31 -4.60 2.35
C ARG A 180 -15.35 -5.57 2.88
N TRP A 181 -16.57 -5.10 3.10
CA TRP A 181 -17.65 -5.95 3.51
C TRP A 181 -18.96 -5.48 2.87
N SER A 182 -19.83 -6.45 2.65
CA SER A 182 -21.21 -6.21 2.20
C SER A 182 -22.20 -7.02 3.05
N VAL A 183 -23.37 -6.44 3.26
CA VAL A 183 -24.53 -7.09 3.88
C VAL A 183 -25.76 -6.74 3.08
N THR A 184 -26.47 -7.76 2.59
CA THR A 184 -27.78 -7.59 2.00
C THR A 184 -28.82 -8.18 2.95
N LEU A 185 -29.77 -7.34 3.38
CA LEU A 185 -30.96 -7.73 4.15
C LEU A 185 -32.11 -8.03 3.19
N HIS A 186 -32.62 -9.23 3.20
CA HIS A 186 -33.74 -9.64 2.37
C HIS A 186 -35.04 -9.63 3.21
N GLY A 187 -35.90 -8.64 2.92
CA GLY A 187 -37.20 -8.47 3.54
C GLY A 187 -38.36 -9.06 2.70
N LEU A 188 -39.56 -8.55 2.95
CA LEU A 188 -40.73 -8.85 2.16
C LEU A 188 -41.35 -7.54 1.68
N ALA A 189 -41.32 -7.32 0.36
CA ALA A 189 -41.84 -6.12 -0.28
C ALA A 189 -43.35 -6.00 -0.14
N GLY A 190 -43.87 -4.77 -0.13
CA GLY A 190 -45.31 -4.51 -0.14
C GLY A 190 -45.66 -3.04 -0.10
N HIS A 191 -46.94 -2.75 0.02
CA HIS A 191 -47.44 -1.39 0.06
C HIS A 191 -47.12 -0.72 1.39
N ALA A 192 -46.48 0.45 1.35
CA ALA A 192 -46.00 1.15 2.56
C ALA A 192 -47.14 1.53 3.55
N ALA A 193 -48.40 1.65 3.10
CA ALA A 193 -49.55 1.93 3.97
C ALA A 193 -50.09 0.69 4.71
N ILE A 194 -49.61 -0.53 4.39
CA ILE A 194 -49.99 -1.79 5.06
C ILE A 194 -48.74 -2.54 5.52
N PRO A 195 -47.87 -1.91 6.35
CA PRO A 195 -46.54 -2.43 6.71
C PRO A 195 -46.57 -3.76 7.47
N HIS A 196 -47.67 -4.09 8.14
CA HIS A 196 -47.86 -5.33 8.87
C HIS A 196 -47.91 -6.59 7.99
N GLN A 197 -48.04 -6.42 6.66
CA GLN A 197 -47.95 -7.51 5.67
C GLN A 197 -46.54 -7.62 5.03
N THR A 198 -45.58 -6.86 5.52
CA THR A 198 -44.23 -6.78 4.96
C THR A 198 -43.16 -7.13 6.01
N ARG A 199 -41.92 -7.26 5.56
CA ARG A 199 -40.75 -7.22 6.42
C ARG A 199 -39.84 -6.10 5.90
N ASP A 200 -39.81 -5.00 6.61
CA ASP A 200 -39.13 -3.76 6.13
C ASP A 200 -37.61 -3.79 6.31
N PRO A 201 -36.83 -4.00 5.23
CA PRO A 201 -35.38 -4.06 5.32
C PRO A 201 -34.74 -2.67 5.52
N ILE A 202 -35.45 -1.56 5.27
CA ILE A 202 -34.96 -0.20 5.54
C ILE A 202 -34.87 0.03 7.04
N VAL A 203 -35.93 -0.34 7.80
CA VAL A 203 -35.93 -0.21 9.26
C VAL A 203 -34.84 -1.12 9.87
N ALA A 204 -34.72 -2.37 9.41
CA ALA A 204 -33.66 -3.28 9.86
C ALA A 204 -32.28 -2.75 9.56
N ALA A 205 -32.05 -2.18 8.38
CA ALA A 205 -30.78 -1.54 8.00
C ALA A 205 -30.43 -0.37 8.92
N GLY A 206 -31.39 0.47 9.27
CA GLY A 206 -31.19 1.58 10.24
C GLY A 206 -30.67 1.07 11.60
N HIS A 207 -31.30 0.03 12.15
CA HIS A 207 -30.85 -0.61 13.39
C HIS A 207 -29.48 -1.28 13.24
N LEU A 208 -29.22 -1.95 12.12
CA LEU A 208 -27.93 -2.57 11.83
C LEU A 208 -26.79 -1.52 11.77
N ILE A 209 -27.02 -0.38 11.11
CA ILE A 209 -26.04 0.71 11.04
C ILE A 209 -25.63 1.17 12.45
N VAL A 210 -26.60 1.46 13.30
CA VAL A 210 -26.33 1.90 14.68
C VAL A 210 -25.66 0.81 15.49
N ALA A 211 -26.13 -0.45 15.40
CA ALA A 211 -25.57 -1.56 16.15
C ALA A 211 -24.11 -1.86 15.76
N LEU A 212 -23.74 -1.77 14.49
CA LEU A 212 -22.38 -1.98 14.03
C LEU A 212 -21.39 -0.94 14.61
N GLN A 213 -21.83 0.32 14.82
CA GLN A 213 -20.96 1.34 15.43
C GLN A 213 -20.61 1.02 16.89
N THR A 214 -21.44 0.20 17.58
CA THR A 214 -21.14 -0.20 18.96
C THR A 214 -19.93 -1.12 19.05
N ILE A 215 -19.50 -1.76 17.96
CA ILE A 215 -18.32 -2.62 17.95
C ILE A 215 -17.08 -1.81 18.34
N VAL A 216 -16.80 -0.73 17.64
CA VAL A 216 -15.66 0.13 17.92
C VAL A 216 -15.80 0.80 19.29
N ALA A 217 -17.01 1.28 19.61
CA ALA A 217 -17.22 2.04 20.82
C ALA A 217 -17.30 1.19 22.11
N ARG A 218 -17.57 -0.12 22.06
CA ARG A 218 -17.87 -0.97 23.23
C ARG A 218 -17.24 -2.35 23.23
N ASN A 219 -16.64 -2.81 22.14
CA ASN A 219 -16.08 -4.16 22.04
C ASN A 219 -14.59 -4.18 21.67
N VAL A 220 -14.02 -3.04 21.25
CA VAL A 220 -12.59 -2.89 20.96
C VAL A 220 -11.93 -2.18 22.14
N ASP A 221 -10.71 -2.60 22.51
CA ASP A 221 -9.92 -1.90 23.51
C ASP A 221 -9.68 -0.45 23.01
N PRO A 222 -9.90 0.59 23.85
CA PRO A 222 -9.69 1.99 23.46
C PRO A 222 -8.31 2.34 22.93
N ILE A 223 -7.28 1.54 23.24
CA ILE A 223 -5.92 1.70 22.71
C ILE A 223 -5.72 1.04 21.34
N ASP A 224 -6.62 0.15 20.93
CA ASP A 224 -6.57 -0.50 19.63
C ASP A 224 -7.34 0.34 18.59
N ALA A 225 -6.66 0.78 17.55
CA ALA A 225 -7.30 1.55 16.50
C ALA A 225 -8.05 0.64 15.52
N VAL A 226 -9.34 0.91 15.35
CA VAL A 226 -10.23 0.26 14.38
C VAL A 226 -11.05 1.29 13.63
N VAL A 227 -11.13 1.16 12.31
CA VAL A 227 -12.09 1.89 11.47
C VAL A 227 -13.10 0.90 10.91
N LEU A 228 -14.38 1.09 11.24
CA LEU A 228 -15.50 0.36 10.68
C LEU A 228 -16.49 1.38 10.10
N SER A 229 -16.43 1.54 8.78
CA SER A 229 -17.25 2.53 8.07
C SER A 229 -18.27 1.88 7.16
N ILE A 230 -19.45 2.50 7.05
CA ILE A 230 -20.46 2.20 6.06
C ILE A 230 -20.39 3.32 5.02
N GLY A 231 -19.99 3.00 3.80
CA GLY A 231 -19.80 3.97 2.72
C GLY A 231 -21.01 4.07 1.78
N GLN A 232 -21.86 3.03 1.74
CA GLN A 232 -23.00 3.00 0.87
C GLN A 232 -24.18 2.24 1.50
N VAL A 233 -25.38 2.77 1.29
CA VAL A 233 -26.65 2.11 1.59
C VAL A 233 -27.53 2.21 0.36
N SER A 234 -28.02 1.09 -0.14
CA SER A 234 -28.86 1.03 -1.36
C SER A 234 -30.10 0.20 -1.13
N GLY A 235 -31.28 0.76 -1.40
CA GLY A 235 -32.57 0.08 -1.30
C GLY A 235 -33.73 1.03 -1.46
N GLY A 236 -34.81 0.52 -2.05
CA GLY A 236 -36.03 1.30 -2.36
C GLY A 236 -35.90 2.09 -3.67
N VAL A 237 -37.05 2.28 -4.34
CA VAL A 237 -37.12 3.03 -5.62
C VAL A 237 -38.22 4.09 -5.52
N VAL A 238 -39.32 3.81 -4.81
CA VAL A 238 -40.47 4.71 -4.67
C VAL A 238 -40.93 4.78 -3.22
N SER A 239 -41.45 5.92 -2.80
CA SER A 239 -41.80 6.21 -1.41
C SER A 239 -43.00 5.41 -0.85
N ASN A 240 -43.84 4.89 -1.71
CA ASN A 240 -45.07 4.13 -1.32
C ASN A 240 -44.90 2.61 -1.36
N GLN A 241 -43.64 2.11 -1.50
CA GLN A 241 -43.31 0.69 -1.50
C GLN A 241 -42.22 0.38 -0.47
N ILE A 242 -42.41 -0.64 0.35
CA ILE A 242 -41.36 -1.29 1.11
C ILE A 242 -40.58 -2.19 0.15
N PRO A 243 -39.21 -2.02 0.02
CA PRO A 243 -38.44 -2.76 -0.95
C PRO A 243 -38.22 -4.23 -0.52
N PRO A 244 -37.85 -5.12 -1.47
CA PRO A 244 -37.54 -6.52 -1.16
C PRO A 244 -36.20 -6.68 -0.45
N SER A 245 -35.26 -5.73 -0.59
CA SER A 245 -33.93 -5.81 0.02
C SER A 245 -33.30 -4.44 0.22
N VAL A 246 -32.34 -4.39 1.13
CA VAL A 246 -31.39 -3.26 1.32
C VAL A 246 -29.97 -3.82 1.43
N THR A 247 -29.03 -3.20 0.73
CA THR A 247 -27.60 -3.56 0.76
C THR A 247 -26.80 -2.45 1.41
N LEU A 248 -25.91 -2.82 2.32
CA LEU A 248 -24.91 -1.96 2.93
C LEU A 248 -23.52 -2.41 2.46
N LEU A 249 -22.67 -1.45 2.06
CA LEU A 249 -21.27 -1.67 1.74
C LEU A 249 -20.40 -0.85 2.67
N GLY A 250 -19.28 -1.45 3.10
CA GLY A 250 -18.38 -0.77 4.01
C GLY A 250 -16.94 -1.23 3.97
N THR A 251 -16.14 -0.59 4.80
CA THR A 251 -14.71 -0.91 4.94
C THR A 251 -14.35 -1.19 6.39
N LEU A 252 -13.32 -2.01 6.57
CA LEU A 252 -12.71 -2.30 7.87
C LEU A 252 -11.20 -2.02 7.79
N ARG A 253 -10.67 -1.34 8.83
CA ARG A 253 -9.22 -1.15 9.00
C ARG A 253 -8.83 -1.56 10.41
N THR A 254 -7.72 -2.30 10.53
CA THR A 254 -7.18 -2.75 11.81
C THR A 254 -5.66 -2.91 11.68
N TYR A 255 -4.94 -2.89 12.82
CA TYR A 255 -3.49 -3.14 12.81
C TYR A 255 -3.14 -4.54 13.32
N ARG A 256 -3.93 -5.09 14.23
CA ARG A 256 -3.69 -6.38 14.89
C ARG A 256 -4.65 -7.45 14.36
N PRO A 257 -4.13 -8.64 13.97
CA PRO A 257 -4.98 -9.74 13.48
C PRO A 257 -6.07 -10.17 14.47
N GLU A 258 -5.74 -10.24 15.78
CA GLU A 258 -6.66 -10.66 16.82
C GLU A 258 -7.85 -9.70 16.97
N VAL A 259 -7.57 -8.40 16.87
CA VAL A 259 -8.59 -7.34 16.89
C VAL A 259 -9.50 -7.47 15.67
N ARG A 260 -8.92 -7.70 14.49
CA ARG A 260 -9.68 -7.92 13.25
C ARG A 260 -10.63 -9.10 13.37
N GLU A 261 -10.15 -10.24 13.85
CA GLU A 261 -10.95 -11.46 14.03
C GLU A 261 -12.10 -11.22 15.02
N ALA A 262 -11.83 -10.55 16.13
CA ALA A 262 -12.83 -10.20 17.13
C ALA A 262 -13.90 -9.27 16.54
N VAL A 263 -13.53 -8.25 15.77
CA VAL A 263 -14.45 -7.33 15.09
C VAL A 263 -15.31 -8.08 14.08
N ILE A 264 -14.72 -8.91 13.21
CA ILE A 264 -15.46 -9.69 12.21
C ILE A 264 -16.46 -10.66 12.88
N LYS A 265 -16.03 -11.34 13.93
CA LYS A 265 -16.91 -12.21 14.71
C LYS A 265 -18.10 -11.44 15.28
N ARG A 266 -17.85 -10.24 15.83
CA ARG A 266 -18.90 -9.39 16.41
C ARG A 266 -19.83 -8.83 15.34
N MET A 267 -19.29 -8.42 14.17
CA MET A 267 -20.10 -8.01 13.01
C MET A 267 -21.11 -9.11 12.64
N ARG A 268 -20.63 -10.34 12.46
CA ARG A 268 -21.50 -11.49 12.11
C ARG A 268 -22.59 -11.74 13.15
N SER A 269 -22.26 -11.65 14.44
CA SER A 269 -23.24 -11.82 15.53
C SER A 269 -24.31 -10.73 15.51
N ILE A 270 -23.94 -9.47 15.29
CA ILE A 270 -24.89 -8.35 15.23
C ILE A 270 -25.78 -8.49 14.00
N ILE A 271 -25.21 -8.81 12.82
CA ILE A 271 -25.97 -9.00 11.58
C ILE A 271 -27.01 -10.13 11.76
N SER A 272 -26.59 -11.27 12.30
CA SER A 272 -27.49 -12.39 12.57
C SER A 272 -28.61 -12.03 13.56
N GLY A 273 -28.26 -11.32 14.66
CA GLY A 273 -29.25 -10.90 15.65
C GLY A 273 -30.29 -9.90 15.10
N ILE A 274 -29.85 -8.96 14.26
CA ILE A 274 -30.79 -8.05 13.58
C ILE A 274 -31.65 -8.81 12.57
N ALA A 275 -31.05 -9.71 11.78
CA ALA A 275 -31.81 -10.52 10.83
C ALA A 275 -32.92 -11.37 11.52
N GLU A 276 -32.58 -12.00 12.63
CA GLU A 276 -33.54 -12.78 13.44
C GLU A 276 -34.63 -11.90 14.01
N ALA A 277 -34.29 -10.75 14.60
CA ALA A 277 -35.26 -9.82 15.19
C ALA A 277 -36.27 -9.27 14.19
N TYR A 278 -35.94 -9.20 12.91
CA TYR A 278 -36.80 -8.72 11.83
C TYR A 278 -37.31 -9.82 10.90
N ASP A 279 -37.11 -11.10 11.25
CA ASP A 279 -37.48 -12.28 10.44
C ASP A 279 -36.98 -12.16 8.98
N MET A 280 -35.66 -11.91 8.82
CA MET A 280 -35.03 -11.68 7.52
C MET A 280 -33.92 -12.68 7.26
N ARG A 281 -33.64 -12.95 5.98
CA ARG A 281 -32.45 -13.61 5.50
C ARG A 281 -31.40 -12.56 5.18
N THR A 282 -30.13 -12.90 5.35
CA THR A 282 -28.99 -12.03 4.99
C THR A 282 -27.97 -12.75 4.12
N ASP A 283 -27.39 -12.03 3.16
CA ASP A 283 -26.15 -12.41 2.50
C ASP A 283 -25.04 -11.53 3.06
N VAL A 284 -23.95 -12.13 3.52
CA VAL A 284 -22.83 -11.44 4.19
C VAL A 284 -21.52 -11.85 3.56
N GLU A 285 -20.83 -10.87 3.01
CA GLU A 285 -19.47 -11.03 2.50
C GLU A 285 -18.51 -10.13 3.28
N ILE A 286 -17.38 -10.67 3.73
CA ILE A 286 -16.31 -9.90 4.37
C ILE A 286 -14.99 -10.35 3.75
N LEU A 287 -14.39 -9.48 2.94
CA LEU A 287 -13.17 -9.73 2.21
C LEU A 287 -11.98 -9.04 2.90
N SER A 288 -10.86 -9.73 2.97
CA SER A 288 -9.59 -9.12 3.35
C SER A 288 -8.92 -8.58 2.08
N THR A 289 -8.70 -7.27 2.03
CA THR A 289 -8.01 -6.63 0.89
C THR A 289 -6.51 -6.45 1.14
N GLY A 290 -6.03 -6.64 2.38
CA GLY A 290 -4.64 -6.51 2.75
C GLY A 290 -4.37 -6.95 4.19
N ARG A 291 -3.11 -6.97 4.56
CA ARG A 291 -2.62 -7.17 5.92
C ARG A 291 -2.04 -5.86 6.45
N ALA A 292 -1.83 -5.75 7.75
CA ALA A 292 -1.06 -4.62 8.28
C ALA A 292 0.40 -4.74 7.85
N ALA A 293 0.98 -3.65 7.38
CA ALA A 293 2.43 -3.56 7.23
C ALA A 293 3.03 -3.28 8.61
N VAL A 294 3.82 -4.21 9.10
CA VAL A 294 4.39 -4.17 10.46
C VAL A 294 5.89 -4.33 10.36
N ASN A 295 6.63 -3.33 10.77
CA ASN A 295 8.08 -3.38 10.82
C ASN A 295 8.54 -4.35 11.90
N THR A 296 9.55 -5.17 11.58
CA THR A 296 10.30 -5.89 12.60
C THR A 296 11.30 -4.95 13.26
N LYS A 297 11.54 -5.15 14.55
CA LYS A 297 12.33 -4.21 15.37
C LYS A 297 13.75 -4.05 14.83
N ALA A 298 14.43 -5.15 14.50
CA ALA A 298 15.81 -5.11 14.01
C ALA A 298 15.91 -4.33 12.68
N GLU A 299 14.98 -4.55 11.75
CA GLU A 299 14.97 -3.88 10.44
C GLU A 299 14.55 -2.41 10.56
N GLY A 300 13.72 -2.07 11.57
CA GLY A 300 13.47 -0.68 11.96
C GLY A 300 14.72 0.05 12.42
N GLU A 301 15.54 -0.58 13.27
CA GLU A 301 16.83 -0.02 13.70
C GLU A 301 17.84 0.11 12.54
N LEU A 302 17.88 -0.88 11.63
CA LEU A 302 18.68 -0.76 10.40
C LEU A 302 18.24 0.42 9.55
N SER A 303 16.94 0.68 9.47
CA SER A 303 16.38 1.80 8.71
C SER A 303 16.79 3.14 9.32
N VAL A 304 16.81 3.25 10.66
CA VAL A 304 17.31 4.43 11.38
C VAL A 304 18.81 4.64 11.12
N ALA A 305 19.61 3.57 11.21
CA ALA A 305 21.04 3.64 10.95
C ALA A 305 21.34 4.04 9.49
N ALA A 306 20.58 3.49 8.53
CA ALA A 306 20.71 3.83 7.11
C ALA A 306 20.39 5.31 6.83
N ALA A 307 19.37 5.87 7.48
CA ALA A 307 19.07 7.29 7.41
C ALA A 307 20.20 8.15 7.99
N GLY A 308 20.76 7.75 9.15
CA GLY A 308 21.91 8.42 9.76
C GLY A 308 23.14 8.43 8.87
N MET A 309 23.45 7.31 8.19
CA MET A 309 24.56 7.23 7.21
C MET A 309 24.33 8.16 6.00
N ALA A 310 23.10 8.43 5.64
CA ALA A 310 22.75 9.37 4.57
C ALA A 310 22.66 10.83 5.07
N GLY A 311 22.84 11.10 6.37
CA GLY A 311 22.70 12.42 6.96
C GLY A 311 21.25 12.92 7.00
N LEU A 312 20.26 12.00 6.99
CA LEU A 312 18.83 12.34 6.94
C LEU A 312 18.25 12.46 8.35
N PRO A 313 17.34 13.42 8.59
CA PRO A 313 16.60 13.50 9.84
C PRO A 313 15.69 12.25 9.99
N VAL A 314 15.51 11.80 11.24
CA VAL A 314 14.65 10.64 11.55
C VAL A 314 13.54 11.05 12.51
N ARG A 315 12.32 10.58 12.24
CA ARG A 315 11.16 10.71 13.13
C ARG A 315 10.64 9.31 13.50
N ARG A 316 10.47 9.06 14.81
CA ARG A 316 9.89 7.79 15.34
C ARG A 316 8.57 7.99 16.08
N ASP A 317 8.14 9.22 16.22
CA ASP A 317 6.93 9.63 16.94
C ASP A 317 5.71 9.78 16.01
N LEU A 318 5.79 9.26 14.79
CA LEU A 318 4.71 9.30 13.81
C LEU A 318 3.63 8.27 14.14
N ARG A 319 2.38 8.64 13.94
CA ARG A 319 1.27 7.68 14.02
C ARG A 319 1.20 6.85 12.74
N PRO A 320 0.87 5.55 12.84
CA PRO A 320 0.65 4.72 11.65
C PRO A 320 -0.56 5.23 10.86
N SER A 321 -0.54 4.98 9.54
CA SER A 321 -1.64 5.33 8.65
C SER A 321 -2.73 4.26 8.64
N THR A 322 -3.99 4.68 8.48
CA THR A 322 -5.11 3.77 8.22
C THR A 322 -5.25 3.36 6.75
N THR A 323 -4.37 3.84 5.86
CA THR A 323 -4.22 3.32 4.50
C THR A 323 -3.59 1.93 4.53
N GLY A 324 -3.53 1.26 3.40
CA GLY A 324 -2.90 -0.06 3.27
C GLY A 324 -1.84 -0.05 2.17
N ASP A 325 -0.97 -1.06 2.18
CA ASP A 325 0.00 -1.35 1.11
C ASP A 325 0.22 -2.86 1.07
N ASP A 326 0.25 -3.43 -0.12
CA ASP A 326 0.37 -4.87 -0.31
C ASP A 326 1.78 -5.41 -0.10
N PHE A 327 2.80 -4.54 0.10
CA PHE A 327 4.11 -4.93 0.64
C PHE A 327 3.98 -5.67 1.98
N SER A 328 2.89 -5.46 2.68
CA SER A 328 2.53 -6.20 3.89
C SER A 328 2.56 -7.72 3.69
N PHE A 329 2.34 -8.24 2.48
CA PHE A 329 2.44 -9.69 2.21
C PHE A 329 3.90 -10.17 2.18
N LEU A 330 4.85 -9.33 1.73
CA LEU A 330 6.28 -9.64 1.82
C LEU A 330 6.74 -9.62 3.29
N LEU A 331 6.28 -8.63 4.08
CA LEU A 331 6.58 -8.55 5.53
C LEU A 331 6.05 -9.75 6.34
N GLN A 332 5.06 -10.48 5.84
CA GLN A 332 4.61 -11.73 6.47
C GLN A 332 5.53 -12.91 6.16
N GLN A 333 6.31 -12.84 5.10
CA GLN A 333 7.20 -13.90 4.68
C GLN A 333 8.65 -13.66 5.10
N ARG A 334 9.03 -12.41 5.28
CA ARG A 334 10.40 -12.00 5.63
C ARG A 334 10.37 -10.85 6.63
N PRO A 335 11.32 -10.80 7.58
CA PRO A 335 11.54 -9.61 8.38
C PRO A 335 11.87 -8.44 7.47
N GLY A 336 11.41 -7.24 7.84
CA GLY A 336 11.60 -6.08 7.00
C GLY A 336 11.13 -4.79 7.62
N ALA A 337 11.33 -3.70 6.89
CA ALA A 337 10.82 -2.39 7.25
C ALA A 337 10.25 -1.63 6.06
N TYR A 338 9.16 -0.97 6.34
CA TYR A 338 8.51 0.04 5.51
C TYR A 338 8.73 1.38 6.19
N VAL A 339 9.36 2.32 5.51
CA VAL A 339 9.59 3.67 6.05
C VAL A 339 8.86 4.72 5.24
N TRP A 340 8.58 5.86 5.83
CA TRP A 340 8.14 7.03 5.09
C TRP A 340 9.33 7.95 4.81
N ILE A 341 9.36 8.56 3.62
CA ILE A 341 10.29 9.64 3.31
C ILE A 341 9.47 10.88 3.00
N GLY A 342 9.65 11.92 3.79
CA GLY A 342 8.88 13.15 3.66
C GLY A 342 8.96 13.74 2.26
N ASN A 343 7.79 14.01 1.68
CA ASN A 343 7.64 14.66 0.37
C ASN A 343 7.63 16.20 0.47
N GLY A 344 7.61 16.73 1.72
CA GLY A 344 7.47 18.15 2.01
C GLY A 344 6.04 18.54 2.36
N PRO A 345 5.77 19.84 2.55
CA PRO A 345 4.45 20.33 2.90
C PRO A 345 3.41 19.92 1.84
N ALA A 346 2.33 19.30 2.28
CA ALA A 346 1.16 19.14 1.43
C ALA A 346 0.39 20.47 1.43
N GLY A 347 0.42 21.19 0.31
CA GLY A 347 -0.55 22.27 0.06
C GLY A 347 -1.95 21.69 -0.19
N PRO A 348 -3.00 22.52 -0.27
CA PRO A 348 -4.34 22.04 -0.63
C PRO A 348 -4.31 21.26 -1.97
N GLY A 349 -4.65 19.97 -1.91
CA GLY A 349 -4.61 19.08 -3.06
C GLY A 349 -3.26 18.39 -3.32
N GLY A 350 -2.27 18.57 -2.45
CA GLY A 350 -0.96 17.90 -2.55
C GLY A 350 -0.89 16.58 -1.77
N GLU A 351 -2.00 16.07 -1.25
CA GLU A 351 -2.09 14.77 -0.60
C GLU A 351 -2.06 13.64 -1.63
N LEU A 352 -1.70 12.43 -1.19
CA LEU A 352 -1.78 11.22 -2.01
C LEU A 352 -3.22 11.01 -2.53
N HIS A 353 -3.36 10.41 -3.73
CA HIS A 353 -4.62 10.16 -4.42
C HIS A 353 -5.42 11.43 -4.78
N ASN A 354 -4.75 12.58 -4.85
CA ASN A 354 -5.36 13.83 -5.28
C ASN A 354 -4.91 14.20 -6.71
N SER A 355 -5.79 14.82 -7.48
CA SER A 355 -5.53 15.23 -8.85
C SER A 355 -4.40 16.28 -9.01
N ARG A 356 -3.96 16.89 -7.91
CA ARG A 356 -2.88 17.88 -7.86
C ARG A 356 -1.64 17.39 -7.11
N TYR A 357 -1.60 16.13 -6.77
CA TYR A 357 -0.40 15.55 -6.17
C TYR A 357 0.78 15.62 -7.16
N ASP A 358 2.00 15.84 -6.66
CA ASP A 358 3.25 15.67 -7.41
C ASP A 358 4.34 15.14 -6.47
N PHE A 359 5.14 14.20 -6.97
CA PHE A 359 6.30 13.69 -6.25
C PHE A 359 7.39 14.77 -6.23
N ASN A 360 7.94 15.04 -5.06
CA ASN A 360 9.00 16.03 -4.90
C ASN A 360 10.36 15.48 -5.35
N ASP A 361 10.81 15.86 -6.54
CA ASP A 361 12.11 15.43 -7.09
C ASP A 361 13.29 15.70 -6.13
N ALA A 362 13.18 16.69 -5.25
CA ALA A 362 14.24 17.03 -4.28
C ALA A 362 14.49 15.92 -3.23
N ILE A 363 13.58 14.96 -3.07
CA ILE A 363 13.76 13.85 -2.13
C ILE A 363 14.43 12.61 -2.77
N LEU A 364 14.65 12.59 -4.10
CA LEU A 364 15.32 11.49 -4.78
C LEU A 364 16.69 11.15 -4.14
N PRO A 365 17.56 12.13 -3.80
CA PRO A 365 18.82 11.82 -3.12
C PRO A 365 18.63 11.14 -1.76
N ALA A 366 17.61 11.53 -1.00
CA ALA A 366 17.30 10.94 0.28
C ALA A 366 16.82 9.48 0.13
N ALA A 367 15.91 9.23 -0.80
CA ALA A 367 15.38 7.90 -1.09
C ALA A 367 16.47 6.94 -1.59
N VAL A 368 17.26 7.36 -2.58
CA VAL A 368 18.39 6.57 -3.10
C VAL A 368 19.43 6.31 -2.01
N GLY A 369 19.77 7.33 -1.21
CA GLY A 369 20.74 7.21 -0.12
C GLY A 369 20.28 6.23 0.95
N TRP A 370 19.00 6.32 1.35
CA TRP A 370 18.43 5.40 2.32
C TRP A 370 18.39 3.96 1.80
N LEU A 371 17.87 3.73 0.58
CA LEU A 371 17.81 2.40 -0.05
C LEU A 371 19.21 1.76 -0.17
N THR A 372 20.20 2.54 -0.61
CA THR A 372 21.58 2.07 -0.76
C THR A 372 22.19 1.68 0.58
N ASN A 373 21.99 2.50 1.62
CA ASN A 373 22.60 2.27 2.93
C ASN A 373 21.90 1.14 3.70
N VAL A 374 20.57 1.01 3.60
CA VAL A 374 19.88 -0.09 4.26
C VAL A 374 20.28 -1.45 3.66
N ALA A 375 20.49 -1.51 2.33
CA ALA A 375 21.01 -2.71 1.69
C ALA A 375 22.42 -3.07 2.20
N ARG A 376 23.34 -2.10 2.26
CA ARG A 376 24.70 -2.31 2.78
C ARG A 376 24.70 -2.80 4.23
N LEU A 377 23.92 -2.19 5.10
CA LEU A 377 23.78 -2.58 6.50
C LEU A 377 23.19 -3.99 6.65
N ALA A 378 22.09 -4.27 5.93
CA ALA A 378 21.45 -5.58 5.97
C ALA A 378 22.36 -6.72 5.52
N LEU A 379 23.29 -6.44 4.59
CA LEU A 379 24.26 -7.40 4.10
C LEU A 379 25.50 -7.53 5.00
N SER A 380 25.81 -6.53 5.82
CA SER A 380 27.00 -6.50 6.69
C SER A 380 26.79 -7.14 8.07
N GLU A 381 25.55 -7.23 8.57
CA GLU A 381 25.25 -7.80 9.87
C GLU A 381 25.47 -9.33 9.90
N ALA A 382 25.98 -9.83 11.04
CA ALA A 382 26.06 -11.27 11.30
C ALA A 382 24.65 -11.88 11.42
N PRO A 383 24.43 -13.16 11.06
CA PRO A 383 23.15 -13.84 11.28
C PRO A 383 22.84 -13.87 12.77
N GLY A 384 21.74 -13.25 13.21
CA GLY A 384 21.21 -13.43 14.57
C GLY A 384 21.81 -12.55 15.67
N SER A 385 22.32 -11.35 15.34
CA SER A 385 22.60 -10.33 16.36
C SER A 385 21.36 -9.55 16.78
#